data_88cdbf5951a4acf7fb3bfbe01c02db13
#
_entry.id   88cdbf5951a4acf7fb3bfbe01c02db13
#
_cell.length_a   1.000
_cell.length_b   1.000
_cell.length_c   1.000
_cell.angle_alpha   90.00
_cell.angle_beta   90.00
_cell.angle_gamma   90.00
#
_symmetry.space_group_name_H-M   'P 1'
#
loop_
_entity.id
_entity.type
_entity.pdbx_description
1 polymer ?
#
loop_
_entity_poly.entity_id
_entity_poly.type
_entity_poly.pdbx_seq_one_letter_code
_entity_poly.pdbx_strand_id
1 'polypeptide(L)'
;MLVLFSPAAPAQSVLTWHNDNSRTGQNLRETILTPANVNSTQFGKKFTRPLDGQTFAQPLYVPNVSIPGQGTHNVVYVATENDSVYAFDADGTPTRPLWRRDFTNSVQGITAVPCADIPACPVGPVAGITGTPVIGSASKTLYVVAFTKENGSYFQRLHALDITTGAEKFGGPVVIQASVQGTGAGSVGGTIAFDPLIQNQRPALLLAKGVVYIAWASFGDRDNYHGWVLGYAASTLQQVAVFNDTPNGSQGGIWQGGGGLAAGPGGNIFLQTGNGTFDANTIGGVDYGDSFLKLSATGGLSVLDYFTPDNQATLDSLDLDLGS
;
A
#
# COMPACT_ATOMS: atom_id res chain seq x y z
N MET A 1 -27.68 -42.37 -16.56
CA MET A 1 -26.53 -41.98 -15.72
C MET A 1 -26.43 -40.46 -15.81
N LEU A 2 -26.94 -39.77 -14.79
CA LEU A 2 -26.94 -38.29 -14.75
C LEU A 2 -25.58 -37.85 -14.22
N VAL A 3 -24.72 -37.33 -15.07
CA VAL A 3 -23.44 -36.70 -14.63
C VAL A 3 -23.79 -35.32 -14.13
N LEU A 4 -23.87 -35.15 -12.80
CA LEU A 4 -23.97 -33.86 -12.17
C LEU A 4 -22.57 -33.19 -12.26
N PHE A 5 -22.41 -32.27 -13.21
CA PHE A 5 -21.30 -31.32 -13.16
C PHE A 5 -21.54 -30.39 -11.96
N SER A 6 -20.88 -30.62 -10.86
CA SER A 6 -20.72 -29.57 -9.85
C SER A 6 -19.99 -28.40 -10.52
N PRO A 7 -20.58 -27.21 -10.58
CA PRO A 7 -19.82 -26.05 -11.03
C PRO A 7 -18.59 -25.89 -10.11
N ALA A 8 -17.42 -25.79 -10.70
CA ALA A 8 -16.22 -25.46 -9.93
C ALA A 8 -16.51 -24.19 -9.11
N ALA A 9 -16.25 -24.23 -7.81
CA ALA A 9 -16.40 -23.05 -6.99
C ALA A 9 -15.56 -21.93 -7.60
N PRO A 10 -16.10 -20.71 -7.77
CA PRO A 10 -15.33 -19.61 -8.32
C PRO A 10 -14.10 -19.36 -7.45
N ALA A 11 -12.95 -19.18 -8.09
CA ALA A 11 -11.72 -18.86 -7.38
C ALA A 11 -11.93 -17.61 -6.51
N GLN A 12 -11.38 -17.63 -5.30
CA GLN A 12 -11.49 -16.51 -4.36
C GLN A 12 -10.71 -15.29 -4.87
N SER A 13 -11.30 -14.10 -4.83
CA SER A 13 -10.60 -12.85 -5.12
C SER A 13 -9.52 -12.56 -4.07
N VAL A 14 -8.39 -12.02 -4.52
CA VAL A 14 -7.34 -11.46 -3.67
C VAL A 14 -7.36 -9.95 -3.91
N LEU A 15 -8.05 -9.22 -3.04
CA LEU A 15 -8.36 -7.79 -3.23
C LEU A 15 -7.42 -6.85 -2.47
N THR A 16 -6.62 -7.40 -1.59
CA THR A 16 -5.69 -6.68 -0.72
C THR A 16 -4.57 -7.61 -0.30
N TRP A 17 -3.51 -7.05 0.24
CA TRP A 17 -2.40 -7.81 0.79
C TRP A 17 -2.88 -8.78 1.87
N HIS A 18 -2.37 -10.03 1.87
CA HIS A 18 -2.75 -11.11 2.78
C HIS A 18 -4.27 -11.40 2.83
N ASN A 19 -4.95 -11.31 1.68
CA ASN A 19 -6.33 -11.73 1.41
C ASN A 19 -7.44 -10.93 2.10
N ASP A 20 -7.22 -10.37 3.28
CA ASP A 20 -8.25 -9.66 4.05
C ASP A 20 -7.69 -8.47 4.85
N ASN A 21 -8.59 -7.64 5.39
CA ASN A 21 -8.22 -6.44 6.13
C ASN A 21 -7.62 -6.73 7.52
N SER A 22 -7.78 -7.94 8.04
CA SER A 22 -7.13 -8.39 9.28
C SER A 22 -5.73 -8.95 9.03
N ARG A 23 -5.32 -9.04 7.76
CA ARG A 23 -4.02 -9.53 7.29
C ARG A 23 -3.71 -10.97 7.71
N THR A 24 -4.74 -11.83 7.71
CA THR A 24 -4.61 -13.22 8.17
C THR A 24 -3.79 -14.11 7.22
N GLY A 25 -3.69 -13.75 5.95
CA GLY A 25 -3.01 -14.55 4.92
C GLY A 25 -3.74 -15.85 4.56
N GLN A 26 -4.97 -16.04 5.03
CA GLN A 26 -5.70 -17.28 4.88
C GLN A 26 -6.62 -17.26 3.65
N ASN A 27 -6.59 -18.32 2.84
CA ASN A 27 -7.64 -18.64 1.90
C ASN A 27 -8.54 -19.75 2.47
N LEU A 28 -9.59 -19.38 3.18
CA LEU A 28 -10.52 -20.33 3.82
C LEU A 28 -11.46 -21.04 2.83
N ARG A 29 -11.40 -20.69 1.55
CA ARG A 29 -12.23 -21.27 0.48
C ARG A 29 -11.42 -22.06 -0.54
N GLU A 30 -10.16 -22.39 -0.22
CA GLU A 30 -9.36 -23.22 -1.10
C GLU A 30 -9.90 -24.65 -1.14
N THR A 31 -10.24 -25.09 -2.33
CA THR A 31 -10.82 -26.45 -2.56
C THR A 31 -10.09 -27.22 -3.65
N ILE A 32 -9.14 -26.58 -4.34
CA ILE A 32 -8.42 -27.15 -5.48
C ILE A 32 -7.02 -27.58 -5.06
N LEU A 33 -6.28 -26.69 -4.41
CA LEU A 33 -4.91 -26.97 -3.96
C LEU A 33 -4.95 -27.71 -2.62
N THR A 34 -4.30 -28.85 -2.58
CA THR A 34 -4.22 -29.70 -1.39
C THR A 34 -2.78 -30.18 -1.19
N PRO A 35 -2.38 -30.64 0.01
CA PRO A 35 -1.07 -31.25 0.20
C PRO A 35 -0.79 -32.43 -0.76
N ALA A 36 -1.83 -33.09 -1.28
CA ALA A 36 -1.69 -34.21 -2.20
C ALA A 36 -1.33 -33.78 -3.62
N ASN A 37 -1.79 -32.62 -4.10
CA ASN A 37 -1.55 -32.14 -5.48
C ASN A 37 -0.56 -30.98 -5.59
N VAL A 38 -0.17 -30.34 -4.48
CA VAL A 38 0.92 -29.36 -4.44
C VAL A 38 2.24 -30.12 -4.26
N ASN A 39 2.75 -30.69 -5.33
CA ASN A 39 3.96 -31.49 -5.38
C ASN A 39 4.72 -31.23 -6.70
N SER A 40 5.96 -31.69 -6.81
CA SER A 40 6.86 -31.42 -7.94
C SER A 40 6.37 -31.97 -9.29
N THR A 41 5.42 -32.91 -9.31
CA THR A 41 4.91 -33.52 -10.54
C THR A 41 3.62 -32.88 -11.06
N GLN A 42 2.85 -32.23 -10.19
CA GLN A 42 1.51 -31.70 -10.52
C GLN A 42 1.44 -30.18 -10.39
N PHE A 43 2.28 -29.59 -9.55
CA PHE A 43 2.28 -28.14 -9.29
C PHE A 43 3.55 -27.49 -9.87
N GLY A 44 3.38 -26.43 -10.68
CA GLY A 44 4.53 -25.76 -11.28
C GLY A 44 4.13 -24.53 -12.07
N LYS A 45 5.16 -23.84 -12.58
CA LYS A 45 5.00 -22.64 -13.40
C LYS A 45 4.23 -22.94 -14.68
N LYS A 46 3.12 -22.26 -14.90
CA LYS A 46 2.29 -22.36 -16.12
C LYS A 46 2.83 -21.48 -17.26
N PHE A 47 3.15 -20.22 -16.95
CA PHE A 47 3.66 -19.25 -17.92
C PHE A 47 4.41 -18.11 -17.22
N THR A 48 4.99 -17.21 -18.01
CA THR A 48 5.62 -15.96 -17.57
C THR A 48 5.02 -14.78 -18.33
N ARG A 49 5.04 -13.59 -17.72
CA ARG A 49 4.71 -12.32 -18.38
C ARG A 49 5.84 -11.33 -18.17
N PRO A 50 6.27 -10.62 -19.22
CA PRO A 50 7.25 -9.55 -19.09
C PRO A 50 6.62 -8.35 -18.39
N LEU A 51 7.40 -7.69 -17.54
CA LEU A 51 7.10 -6.42 -16.89
C LEU A 51 8.18 -5.41 -17.25
N ASP A 52 7.88 -4.14 -17.09
CA ASP A 52 8.83 -3.04 -17.35
C ASP A 52 9.78 -2.75 -16.18
N GLY A 53 9.53 -3.31 -15.01
CA GLY A 53 10.30 -3.07 -13.81
C GLY A 53 10.15 -4.17 -12.75
N GLN A 54 10.81 -3.96 -11.63
CA GLN A 54 10.66 -4.82 -10.45
C GLN A 54 9.26 -4.66 -9.84
N THR A 55 8.80 -5.68 -9.13
CA THR A 55 7.55 -5.63 -8.38
C THR A 55 7.79 -6.07 -6.93
N PHE A 56 7.45 -5.21 -5.99
CA PHE A 56 7.41 -5.48 -4.55
C PHE A 56 5.96 -5.60 -4.06
N ALA A 57 5.04 -4.95 -4.77
CA ALA A 57 3.62 -5.06 -4.53
C ALA A 57 3.12 -6.49 -4.75
N GLN A 58 2.30 -7.02 -3.82
CA GLN A 58 1.63 -8.30 -4.03
C GLN A 58 0.68 -8.21 -5.22
N PRO A 59 0.72 -9.15 -6.19
CA PRO A 59 -0.28 -9.24 -7.23
C PRO A 59 -1.69 -9.46 -6.65
N LEU A 60 -2.68 -8.76 -7.20
CA LEU A 60 -4.07 -8.90 -6.80
C LEU A 60 -4.84 -9.69 -7.87
N TYR A 61 -5.91 -10.38 -7.48
CA TYR A 61 -6.66 -11.26 -8.36
C TYR A 61 -8.17 -11.05 -8.24
N VAL A 62 -8.84 -10.95 -9.39
CA VAL A 62 -10.30 -10.88 -9.48
C VAL A 62 -10.81 -11.84 -10.56
N PRO A 63 -11.63 -12.84 -10.21
CA PRO A 63 -12.23 -13.72 -11.21
C PRO A 63 -13.39 -13.05 -11.95
N ASN A 64 -13.64 -13.52 -13.16
CA ASN A 64 -14.82 -13.19 -13.98
C ASN A 64 -15.00 -11.67 -14.23
N VAL A 65 -13.91 -10.96 -14.53
CA VAL A 65 -13.95 -9.55 -14.89
C VAL A 65 -14.35 -9.41 -16.36
N SER A 66 -15.41 -8.67 -16.65
CA SER A 66 -15.80 -8.34 -18.02
C SER A 66 -14.93 -7.19 -18.52
N ILE A 67 -14.08 -7.49 -19.51
CA ILE A 67 -13.18 -6.52 -20.15
C ILE A 67 -13.82 -6.03 -21.44
N PRO A 68 -14.05 -4.71 -21.62
CA PRO A 68 -14.70 -4.17 -22.80
C PRO A 68 -14.04 -4.62 -24.10
N GLY A 69 -14.82 -5.21 -25.01
CA GLY A 69 -14.36 -5.70 -26.31
C GLY A 69 -13.46 -6.95 -26.27
N GLN A 70 -13.20 -7.53 -25.09
CA GLN A 70 -12.32 -8.69 -24.96
C GLN A 70 -13.00 -9.91 -24.29
N GLY A 71 -14.16 -9.73 -23.67
CA GLY A 71 -14.89 -10.81 -23.01
C GLY A 71 -14.67 -10.83 -21.50
N THR A 72 -14.92 -12.00 -20.89
CA THR A 72 -14.79 -12.21 -19.44
C THR A 72 -13.50 -12.97 -19.15
N HIS A 73 -12.70 -12.47 -18.22
CA HIS A 73 -11.39 -12.98 -17.85
C HIS A 73 -11.23 -13.11 -16.34
N ASN A 74 -10.40 -14.06 -15.92
CA ASN A 74 -9.81 -14.06 -14.60
C ASN A 74 -8.58 -13.16 -14.64
N VAL A 75 -8.54 -12.10 -13.83
CA VAL A 75 -7.55 -11.04 -14.00
C VAL A 75 -6.58 -10.96 -12.83
N VAL A 76 -5.28 -10.94 -13.13
CA VAL A 76 -4.21 -10.60 -12.20
C VAL A 76 -3.74 -9.16 -12.46
N TYR A 77 -3.73 -8.34 -11.41
CA TYR A 77 -3.21 -6.97 -11.44
C TYR A 77 -1.83 -6.93 -10.81
N VAL A 78 -0.87 -6.33 -11.50
CA VAL A 78 0.52 -6.24 -11.08
C VAL A 78 0.99 -4.80 -11.20
N ALA A 79 1.63 -4.28 -10.14
CA ALA A 79 2.23 -2.95 -10.14
C ALA A 79 3.76 -3.05 -10.10
N THR A 80 4.45 -2.06 -10.69
CA THR A 80 5.91 -2.07 -10.81
C THR A 80 6.55 -0.77 -10.30
N GLU A 81 7.83 -0.85 -9.96
CA GLU A 81 8.64 0.32 -9.61
C GLU A 81 8.83 1.30 -10.79
N ASN A 82 8.45 0.93 -12.02
CA ASN A 82 8.41 1.86 -13.15
C ASN A 82 7.07 2.61 -13.26
N ASP A 83 6.29 2.69 -12.18
CA ASP A 83 4.99 3.35 -12.12
C ASP A 83 3.99 2.82 -13.15
N SER A 84 4.00 1.51 -13.37
CA SER A 84 3.03 0.85 -14.25
C SER A 84 2.10 -0.09 -13.49
N VAL A 85 0.84 -0.13 -13.91
CA VAL A 85 -0.13 -1.15 -13.47
C VAL A 85 -0.57 -1.95 -14.69
N TYR A 86 -0.45 -3.28 -14.58
CA TYR A 86 -0.85 -4.24 -15.60
C TYR A 86 -2.08 -5.03 -15.16
N ALA A 87 -2.96 -5.34 -16.09
CA ALA A 87 -3.99 -6.37 -15.95
C ALA A 87 -3.68 -7.50 -16.94
N PHE A 88 -3.40 -8.69 -16.43
CA PHE A 88 -3.18 -9.87 -17.26
C PHE A 88 -4.29 -10.89 -17.07
N ASP A 89 -4.56 -11.64 -18.12
CA ASP A 89 -5.35 -12.85 -18.00
C ASP A 89 -4.61 -13.90 -17.17
N ALA A 90 -5.24 -14.36 -16.09
CA ALA A 90 -4.68 -15.34 -15.15
C ALA A 90 -4.63 -16.76 -15.73
N ASP A 91 -5.43 -17.06 -16.77
CA ASP A 91 -5.45 -18.34 -17.45
C ASP A 91 -4.44 -18.40 -18.60
N GLY A 92 -3.76 -17.28 -18.86
CA GLY A 92 -2.63 -17.20 -19.79
C GLY A 92 -2.98 -16.82 -21.22
N THR A 93 -4.22 -16.45 -21.53
CA THR A 93 -4.66 -16.05 -22.88
C THR A 93 -5.59 -14.84 -22.82
N PRO A 94 -5.25 -13.70 -23.46
CA PRO A 94 -4.11 -13.49 -24.36
C PRO A 94 -2.77 -13.36 -23.63
N THR A 95 -1.67 -13.44 -24.38
CA THR A 95 -0.31 -13.27 -23.83
C THR A 95 0.05 -11.81 -23.54
N ARG A 96 -0.57 -10.85 -24.25
CA ARG A 96 -0.45 -9.42 -23.97
C ARG A 96 -1.29 -9.02 -22.76
N PRO A 97 -1.00 -7.89 -22.08
CA PRO A 97 -1.91 -7.33 -21.08
C PRO A 97 -3.30 -7.09 -21.70
N LEU A 98 -4.35 -7.30 -20.90
CA LEU A 98 -5.71 -6.87 -21.19
C LEU A 98 -5.79 -5.34 -21.22
N TRP A 99 -5.09 -4.71 -20.27
CA TRP A 99 -4.76 -3.30 -20.28
C TRP A 99 -3.47 -3.03 -19.48
N ARG A 100 -2.83 -1.89 -19.77
CA ARG A 100 -1.71 -1.33 -19.01
C ARG A 100 -1.99 0.14 -18.76
N ARG A 101 -1.72 0.59 -17.55
CA ARG A 101 -1.63 2.01 -17.21
C ARG A 101 -0.19 2.33 -16.84
N ASP A 102 0.35 3.33 -17.48
CA ASP A 102 1.68 3.89 -17.23
C ASP A 102 1.47 5.30 -16.70
N PHE A 103 2.06 5.62 -15.54
CA PHE A 103 1.95 6.93 -14.92
C PHE A 103 3.13 7.83 -15.28
N THR A 104 4.10 7.31 -16.04
CA THR A 104 5.23 8.08 -16.57
C THR A 104 4.91 8.65 -17.95
N ASN A 105 5.58 9.75 -18.28
CA ASN A 105 5.56 10.36 -19.60
C ASN A 105 6.85 11.15 -19.81
N SER A 106 7.87 10.52 -20.37
CA SER A 106 9.19 11.12 -20.54
C SER A 106 9.19 12.37 -21.46
N VAL A 107 8.24 12.44 -22.41
CA VAL A 107 8.08 13.62 -23.27
C VAL A 107 7.63 14.85 -22.46
N GLN A 108 6.87 14.62 -21.41
CA GLN A 108 6.42 15.67 -20.47
C GLN A 108 7.34 15.81 -19.25
N GLY A 109 8.48 15.11 -19.21
CA GLY A 109 9.41 15.15 -18.09
C GLY A 109 8.92 14.40 -16.85
N ILE A 110 8.00 13.44 -17.02
CA ILE A 110 7.46 12.62 -15.92
C ILE A 110 8.12 11.23 -15.99
N THR A 111 8.83 10.85 -14.92
CA THR A 111 9.52 9.56 -14.79
C THR A 111 9.25 8.94 -13.43
N ALA A 112 9.46 7.64 -13.28
CA ALA A 112 9.68 7.05 -11.97
C ALA A 112 10.90 7.72 -11.31
N VAL A 113 10.96 7.74 -9.98
CA VAL A 113 12.03 8.48 -9.27
C VAL A 113 13.34 7.69 -9.35
N PRO A 114 14.43 8.27 -9.92
CA PRO A 114 15.72 7.59 -9.93
C PRO A 114 16.23 7.35 -8.50
N CYS A 115 16.72 6.16 -8.22
CA CYS A 115 17.33 5.86 -6.91
C CYS A 115 18.49 6.76 -6.53
N ALA A 116 19.17 7.36 -7.51
CA ALA A 116 20.21 8.34 -7.27
C ALA A 116 19.71 9.63 -6.59
N ASP A 117 18.43 9.92 -6.66
CA ASP A 117 17.80 11.09 -6.05
C ASP A 117 17.34 10.79 -4.60
N ILE A 118 17.31 9.52 -4.21
CA ILE A 118 16.78 9.05 -2.91
C ILE A 118 17.96 8.73 -1.98
N PRO A 119 18.00 9.26 -0.74
CA PRO A 119 19.14 9.12 0.16
C PRO A 119 19.57 7.68 0.45
N ALA A 120 18.63 6.75 0.54
CA ALA A 120 18.88 5.31 0.72
C ALA A 120 17.80 4.51 0.00
N CYS A 121 17.94 4.35 -1.31
CA CYS A 121 16.95 3.65 -2.12
C CYS A 121 17.07 2.12 -1.97
N PRO A 122 16.05 1.43 -1.46
CA PRO A 122 16.13 -0.02 -1.24
C PRO A 122 15.71 -0.83 -2.48
N VAL A 123 15.14 -0.21 -3.52
CA VAL A 123 14.42 -0.89 -4.60
C VAL A 123 15.09 -0.83 -5.98
N GLY A 124 16.00 0.09 -6.24
CA GLY A 124 16.74 0.39 -7.48
C GLY A 124 16.42 -0.39 -8.77
N PRO A 125 16.65 0.20 -9.94
CA PRO A 125 17.32 1.50 -10.18
C PRO A 125 16.40 2.71 -10.04
N VAL A 126 15.08 2.49 -9.94
CA VAL A 126 14.06 3.52 -9.74
C VAL A 126 13.10 3.10 -8.64
N ALA A 127 12.45 4.07 -7.99
CA ALA A 127 11.35 3.87 -7.08
C ALA A 127 10.06 4.44 -7.70
N GLY A 128 8.99 3.68 -7.59
CA GLY A 128 7.67 4.01 -8.10
C GLY A 128 6.57 3.41 -7.23
N ILE A 129 5.85 2.38 -7.70
CA ILE A 129 4.80 1.71 -6.93
C ILE A 129 5.41 0.58 -6.11
N THR A 130 5.72 0.84 -4.83
CA THR A 130 6.28 -0.16 -3.90
C THR A 130 5.18 -0.83 -3.08
N GLY A 131 4.25 -0.06 -2.51
CA GLY A 131 3.17 -0.59 -1.68
C GLY A 131 2.10 -1.35 -2.47
N THR A 132 1.60 -2.45 -1.90
CA THR A 132 0.53 -3.24 -2.53
C THR A 132 -0.75 -2.43 -2.68
N PRO A 133 -1.34 -2.34 -3.88
CA PRO A 133 -2.63 -1.72 -4.11
C PRO A 133 -3.77 -2.39 -3.35
N VAL A 134 -4.97 -1.78 -3.37
CA VAL A 134 -6.19 -2.39 -2.84
C VAL A 134 -7.34 -2.27 -3.84
N ILE A 135 -8.20 -3.29 -3.94
CA ILE A 135 -9.36 -3.28 -4.83
C ILE A 135 -10.66 -3.19 -4.04
N GLY A 136 -11.45 -2.17 -4.34
CA GLY A 136 -12.84 -2.07 -3.92
C GLY A 136 -13.73 -2.86 -4.90
N SER A 137 -14.19 -4.04 -4.50
CA SER A 137 -14.96 -4.93 -5.39
C SER A 137 -16.30 -4.32 -5.82
N ALA A 138 -17.02 -3.68 -4.89
CA ALA A 138 -18.32 -3.06 -5.18
C ALA A 138 -18.20 -1.89 -6.18
N SER A 139 -17.16 -1.09 -6.07
CA SER A 139 -16.88 0.03 -6.98
C SER A 139 -16.10 -0.37 -8.23
N LYS A 140 -15.61 -1.61 -8.30
CA LYS A 140 -14.69 -2.10 -9.35
C LYS A 140 -13.50 -1.13 -9.54
N THR A 141 -12.86 -0.76 -8.43
CA THR A 141 -11.80 0.24 -8.44
C THR A 141 -10.54 -0.31 -7.76
N LEU A 142 -9.40 -0.18 -8.44
CA LEU A 142 -8.08 -0.42 -7.89
C LEU A 142 -7.48 0.91 -7.45
N TYR A 143 -7.08 1.02 -6.19
CA TYR A 143 -6.41 2.18 -5.62
C TYR A 143 -4.92 1.88 -5.51
N VAL A 144 -4.08 2.81 -5.95
CA VAL A 144 -2.62 2.64 -5.98
C VAL A 144 -1.93 4.00 -5.80
N VAL A 145 -0.78 4.01 -5.15
CA VAL A 145 0.09 5.19 -5.03
C VAL A 145 1.24 5.06 -6.02
N ALA A 146 1.39 6.04 -6.89
CA ALA A 146 2.53 6.18 -7.78
C ALA A 146 3.49 7.27 -7.25
N PHE A 147 4.79 7.08 -7.47
CA PHE A 147 5.84 8.00 -7.04
C PHE A 147 6.67 8.48 -8.23
N THR A 148 6.42 9.71 -8.66
CA THR A 148 7.01 10.28 -9.88
C THR A 148 7.93 11.47 -9.61
N LYS A 149 8.94 11.62 -10.48
CA LYS A 149 9.71 12.86 -10.66
C LYS A 149 9.17 13.60 -11.87
N GLU A 150 8.76 14.85 -11.69
CA GLU A 150 8.12 15.66 -12.71
C GLU A 150 8.84 17.02 -12.85
N ASN A 151 9.57 17.19 -13.91
CA ASN A 151 10.35 18.41 -14.18
C ASN A 151 11.22 18.84 -12.99
N GLY A 152 11.81 17.87 -12.29
CA GLY A 152 12.71 18.10 -11.16
C GLY A 152 12.03 18.16 -9.77
N SER A 153 10.71 18.10 -9.70
CA SER A 153 9.94 17.99 -8.46
C SER A 153 9.43 16.58 -8.24
N TYR A 154 9.18 16.19 -6.98
CA TYR A 154 8.74 14.83 -6.61
C TYR A 154 7.29 14.85 -6.16
N PHE A 155 6.54 13.84 -6.61
CA PHE A 155 5.11 13.73 -6.29
C PHE A 155 4.75 12.30 -5.97
N GLN A 156 3.97 12.12 -4.94
CA GLN A 156 3.21 10.90 -4.72
C GLN A 156 1.74 11.18 -5.02
N ARG A 157 1.08 10.30 -5.79
CA ARG A 157 -0.32 10.45 -6.18
C ARG A 157 -1.12 9.19 -5.89
N LEU A 158 -2.30 9.41 -5.32
CA LEU A 158 -3.30 8.35 -5.22
C LEU A 158 -4.10 8.31 -6.51
N HIS A 159 -4.04 7.18 -7.19
CA HIS A 159 -4.82 6.85 -8.36
C HIS A 159 -5.99 5.93 -7.99
N ALA A 160 -7.11 6.07 -8.70
CA ALA A 160 -8.27 5.20 -8.60
C ALA A 160 -8.61 4.70 -10.01
N LEU A 161 -8.28 3.45 -10.30
CA LEU A 161 -8.41 2.88 -11.64
C LEU A 161 -9.62 1.97 -11.74
N ASP A 162 -10.37 2.08 -12.83
CA ASP A 162 -11.35 1.08 -13.19
C ASP A 162 -10.65 -0.24 -13.50
N ILE A 163 -11.00 -1.32 -12.79
CA ILE A 163 -10.34 -2.62 -12.95
C ILE A 163 -10.55 -3.25 -14.34
N THR A 164 -11.54 -2.77 -15.10
CA THR A 164 -11.85 -3.31 -16.44
C THR A 164 -11.09 -2.61 -17.56
N THR A 165 -10.64 -1.37 -17.36
CA THR A 165 -10.07 -0.54 -18.42
C THR A 165 -8.75 0.15 -18.05
N GLY A 166 -8.40 0.22 -16.75
CA GLY A 166 -7.29 1.03 -16.27
C GLY A 166 -7.54 2.55 -16.31
N ALA A 167 -8.76 2.99 -16.62
CA ALA A 167 -9.10 4.41 -16.67
C ALA A 167 -9.22 5.01 -15.26
N GLU A 168 -8.80 6.28 -15.11
CA GLU A 168 -8.98 7.02 -13.87
C GLU A 168 -10.47 7.22 -13.52
N LYS A 169 -10.78 7.12 -12.24
CA LYS A 169 -12.12 7.34 -11.67
C LYS A 169 -12.11 8.50 -10.68
N PHE A 170 -13.29 8.98 -10.32
CA PHE A 170 -13.51 9.95 -9.24
C PHE A 170 -12.75 11.26 -9.40
N GLY A 171 -12.37 11.64 -10.64
CA GLY A 171 -11.59 12.84 -10.92
C GLY A 171 -10.10 12.73 -10.55
N GLY A 172 -9.61 11.52 -10.26
CA GLY A 172 -8.21 11.28 -9.97
C GLY A 172 -7.26 11.52 -11.15
N PRO A 173 -5.92 11.45 -10.91
CA PRO A 173 -5.30 11.23 -9.60
C PRO A 173 -5.34 12.45 -8.71
N VAL A 174 -5.10 12.26 -7.38
CA VAL A 174 -4.91 13.35 -6.42
C VAL A 174 -3.49 13.35 -5.87
N VAL A 175 -2.90 14.55 -5.76
CA VAL A 175 -1.57 14.71 -5.15
C VAL A 175 -1.68 14.48 -3.65
N ILE A 176 -0.80 13.66 -3.10
CA ILE A 176 -0.71 13.40 -1.67
C ILE A 176 0.06 14.55 -1.02
N GLN A 177 -0.62 15.25 -0.13
CA GLN A 177 -0.08 16.35 0.67
C GLN A 177 -0.70 16.29 2.06
N ALA A 178 0.08 16.60 3.08
CA ALA A 178 -0.41 16.69 4.45
C ALA A 178 0.49 17.62 5.27
N SER A 179 -0.06 18.14 6.37
CA SER A 179 0.71 18.80 7.40
C SER A 179 0.04 18.65 8.75
N VAL A 180 0.83 18.66 9.82
CA VAL A 180 0.34 18.64 11.20
C VAL A 180 1.05 19.74 12.00
N GLN A 181 0.43 20.20 13.08
CA GLN A 181 1.10 21.03 14.06
C GLN A 181 2.10 20.17 14.84
N GLY A 182 3.31 20.68 15.02
CA GLY A 182 4.37 19.97 15.73
C GLY A 182 5.68 20.72 15.72
N THR A 183 6.54 20.36 16.67
CA THR A 183 7.87 20.95 16.88
C THR A 183 9.00 19.97 16.54
N GLY A 184 8.64 18.79 16.05
CA GLY A 184 9.57 17.70 15.73
C GLY A 184 10.55 18.02 14.59
N ALA A 185 11.29 17.02 14.17
CA ALA A 185 12.29 17.14 13.13
C ALA A 185 11.69 17.69 11.82
N GLY A 186 12.36 18.65 11.20
CA GLY A 186 11.88 19.30 9.98
C GLY A 186 10.74 20.29 10.16
N SER A 187 10.34 20.62 11.42
CA SER A 187 9.28 21.61 11.67
C SER A 187 9.68 23.00 11.18
N VAL A 188 8.79 23.65 10.46
CA VAL A 188 8.93 25.04 10.03
C VAL A 188 7.75 25.86 10.57
N GLY A 189 8.03 26.81 11.46
CA GLY A 189 7.00 27.65 12.08
C GLY A 189 5.96 26.86 12.88
N GLY A 190 6.35 25.74 13.52
CA GLY A 190 5.45 24.91 14.31
C GLY A 190 4.60 23.94 13.46
N THR A 191 4.98 23.71 12.22
CA THR A 191 4.27 22.83 11.28
C THR A 191 5.24 21.82 10.66
N ILE A 192 4.87 20.55 10.65
CA ILE A 192 5.55 19.47 9.94
C ILE A 192 4.77 19.19 8.66
N ALA A 193 5.42 19.25 7.52
CA ALA A 193 4.86 18.94 6.22
C ALA A 193 5.29 17.55 5.74
N PHE A 194 4.40 16.87 5.02
CA PHE A 194 4.72 15.65 4.32
C PHE A 194 5.67 15.95 3.14
N ASP A 195 6.82 15.28 3.11
CA ASP A 195 7.77 15.39 2.00
C ASP A 195 7.75 14.10 1.16
N PRO A 196 7.28 14.15 -0.10
CA PRO A 196 7.17 12.97 -0.94
C PRO A 196 8.50 12.30 -1.29
N LEU A 197 9.64 13.04 -1.22
CA LEU A 197 10.95 12.47 -1.51
C LEU A 197 11.51 11.64 -0.34
N ILE A 198 11.18 12.03 0.88
CA ILE A 198 11.69 11.40 2.10
C ILE A 198 10.82 10.20 2.51
N GLN A 199 9.50 10.32 2.33
CA GLN A 199 8.52 9.36 2.80
C GLN A 199 8.34 8.17 1.83
N ASN A 200 8.71 6.97 2.27
CA ASN A 200 8.56 5.73 1.51
C ASN A 200 7.16 5.12 1.71
N GLN A 201 6.38 5.04 0.65
CA GLN A 201 5.08 4.37 0.66
C GLN A 201 5.28 2.86 0.54
N ARG A 202 5.80 2.21 1.58
CA ARG A 202 6.08 0.78 1.61
C ARG A 202 4.89 -0.09 2.03
N PRO A 203 4.07 0.28 3.06
CA PRO A 203 2.94 -0.54 3.49
C PRO A 203 1.88 -0.70 2.41
N ALA A 204 1.24 -1.87 2.37
CA ALA A 204 0.06 -2.10 1.54
C ALA A 204 -1.09 -1.15 1.92
N LEU A 205 -1.83 -0.68 0.92
CA LEU A 205 -3.03 0.13 1.12
C LEU A 205 -4.12 -0.67 1.83
N LEU A 206 -4.91 0.03 2.65
CA LEU A 206 -6.07 -0.53 3.35
C LEU A 206 -7.35 0.17 2.88
N LEU A 207 -8.33 -0.58 2.41
CA LEU A 207 -9.69 -0.07 2.15
C LEU A 207 -10.63 -0.56 3.24
N ALA A 208 -11.06 0.36 4.12
CA ALA A 208 -11.97 0.04 5.21
C ALA A 208 -13.03 1.13 5.35
N LYS A 209 -14.31 0.74 5.54
CA LYS A 209 -15.44 1.65 5.75
C LYS A 209 -15.53 2.80 4.74
N GLY A 210 -15.18 2.54 3.47
CA GLY A 210 -15.25 3.55 2.40
C GLY A 210 -14.10 4.54 2.37
N VAL A 211 -13.03 4.30 3.13
CA VAL A 211 -11.82 5.12 3.15
C VAL A 211 -10.61 4.26 2.76
N VAL A 212 -9.77 4.79 1.87
CA VAL A 212 -8.45 4.25 1.53
C VAL A 212 -7.44 4.86 2.49
N TYR A 213 -6.82 4.03 3.32
CA TYR A 213 -5.74 4.44 4.23
C TYR A 213 -4.40 4.06 3.63
N ILE A 214 -3.47 4.98 3.72
CA ILE A 214 -2.11 4.87 3.19
C ILE A 214 -1.16 5.22 4.32
N ALA A 215 -0.10 4.43 4.49
CA ALA A 215 0.93 4.70 5.50
C ALA A 215 2.31 4.82 4.86
N TRP A 216 3.23 5.48 5.58
CA TRP A 216 4.58 5.73 5.12
C TRP A 216 5.62 5.45 6.17
N ALA A 217 6.72 4.89 5.71
CA ALA A 217 8.02 4.86 6.37
C ALA A 217 8.94 5.92 5.76
N SER A 218 10.25 5.71 5.87
CA SER A 218 11.27 6.52 5.21
C SER A 218 12.08 5.70 4.21
N PHE A 219 13.01 6.35 3.54
CA PHE A 219 14.03 5.70 2.76
C PHE A 219 15.30 5.51 3.60
N GLY A 220 15.36 4.44 4.41
CA GLY A 220 16.55 4.01 5.15
C GLY A 220 16.94 4.93 6.33
N ASP A 221 15.97 5.37 7.10
CA ASP A 221 16.13 6.20 8.31
C ASP A 221 16.99 7.45 8.10
N ARG A 222 16.81 8.06 6.95
CA ARG A 222 17.52 9.28 6.57
C ARG A 222 16.61 10.49 6.62
N ASP A 223 17.23 11.64 6.88
CA ASP A 223 16.58 12.96 6.91
C ASP A 223 15.53 13.11 8.04
N ASN A 224 14.73 14.15 7.96
CA ASN A 224 13.70 14.48 8.94
C ASN A 224 12.38 13.79 8.58
N TYR A 225 12.29 12.47 8.76
CA TYR A 225 11.08 11.72 8.47
C TYR A 225 10.20 11.47 9.71
N HIS A 226 8.97 11.12 9.45
CA HIS A 226 7.95 10.71 10.43
C HIS A 226 7.11 9.57 9.88
N GLY A 227 6.49 8.81 10.75
CA GLY A 227 5.43 7.90 10.34
C GLY A 227 4.15 8.69 10.04
N TRP A 228 3.53 8.42 8.89
CA TRP A 228 2.29 9.06 8.47
C TRP A 228 1.22 8.02 8.17
N VAL A 229 -0.03 8.36 8.50
CA VAL A 229 -1.22 7.68 7.96
C VAL A 229 -2.18 8.71 7.42
N LEU A 230 -2.53 8.60 6.14
CA LEU A 230 -3.52 9.46 5.51
C LEU A 230 -4.72 8.65 5.05
N GLY A 231 -5.91 9.20 5.21
CA GLY A 231 -7.16 8.59 4.75
C GLY A 231 -7.81 9.40 3.64
N TYR A 232 -8.26 8.72 2.59
CA TYR A 232 -8.95 9.31 1.44
C TYR A 232 -10.30 8.64 1.23
N ALA A 233 -11.37 9.43 1.08
CA ALA A 233 -12.69 8.90 0.74
C ALA A 233 -12.64 8.14 -0.58
N ALA A 234 -12.96 6.85 -0.57
CA ALA A 234 -12.79 5.97 -1.72
C ALA A 234 -13.63 6.38 -2.95
N SER A 235 -14.73 7.09 -2.76
CA SER A 235 -15.63 7.52 -3.84
C SER A 235 -15.34 8.90 -4.43
N THR A 236 -14.43 9.68 -3.82
CA THR A 236 -14.16 11.07 -4.24
C THR A 236 -12.67 11.40 -4.24
N LEU A 237 -11.83 10.57 -3.64
CA LEU A 237 -10.40 10.79 -3.37
C LEU A 237 -10.13 12.04 -2.50
N GLN A 238 -11.15 12.59 -1.85
CA GLN A 238 -10.96 13.68 -0.90
C GLN A 238 -10.23 13.17 0.34
N GLN A 239 -9.21 13.88 0.80
CA GLN A 239 -8.53 13.59 2.06
C GLN A 239 -9.48 13.83 3.23
N VAL A 240 -9.66 12.83 4.09
CA VAL A 240 -10.60 12.84 5.23
C VAL A 240 -9.90 12.59 6.56
N ALA A 241 -8.64 12.17 6.55
CA ALA A 241 -7.90 11.89 7.77
C ALA A 241 -6.39 12.11 7.57
N VAL A 242 -5.74 12.63 8.61
CA VAL A 242 -4.29 12.82 8.70
C VAL A 242 -3.86 12.40 10.11
N PHE A 243 -2.82 11.59 10.18
CA PHE A 243 -2.16 11.22 11.42
C PHE A 243 -0.64 11.22 11.19
N ASN A 244 0.09 11.76 12.15
CA ASN A 244 1.55 11.70 12.25
C ASN A 244 1.87 11.17 13.64
N ASP A 245 2.76 10.20 13.74
CA ASP A 245 3.02 9.47 14.99
C ASP A 245 4.08 10.10 15.88
N THR A 246 4.89 11.03 15.35
CA THR A 246 5.97 11.71 16.11
C THR A 246 5.99 13.22 15.87
N PRO A 247 4.85 13.93 16.07
CA PRO A 247 4.75 15.34 15.68
C PRO A 247 5.68 16.29 16.45
N ASN A 248 6.13 15.93 17.63
CA ASN A 248 7.08 16.74 18.43
C ASN A 248 8.47 16.11 18.51
N GLY A 249 8.62 14.91 17.98
CA GLY A 249 9.86 14.14 17.94
C GLY A 249 10.39 13.94 16.52
N SER A 250 10.81 12.73 16.24
CA SER A 250 11.34 12.32 14.93
C SER A 250 11.14 10.84 14.69
N GLN A 251 11.26 10.42 13.43
CA GLN A 251 11.23 9.02 13.02
C GLN A 251 9.84 8.38 13.25
N GLY A 252 9.75 7.11 13.70
CA GLY A 252 8.49 6.40 13.87
C GLY A 252 7.94 5.84 12.56
N GLY A 253 8.78 5.56 11.57
CA GLY A 253 8.35 5.09 10.26
C GLY A 253 7.44 3.86 10.34
N ILE A 254 6.38 3.84 9.54
CA ILE A 254 5.47 2.71 9.47
C ILE A 254 5.95 1.77 8.36
N TRP A 255 6.89 0.88 8.70
CA TRP A 255 7.56 -0.03 7.77
C TRP A 255 6.73 -1.24 7.41
N GLN A 256 6.29 -1.96 8.40
CA GLN A 256 5.48 -3.18 8.34
C GLN A 256 5.97 -4.24 7.32
N GLY A 257 7.26 -4.29 7.04
CA GLY A 257 7.92 -5.32 6.22
C GLY A 257 7.33 -5.54 4.83
N GLY A 258 6.66 -4.52 4.24
CA GLY A 258 5.85 -4.66 3.03
C GLY A 258 4.45 -5.20 3.30
N GLY A 259 4.09 -5.48 4.57
CA GLY A 259 2.74 -5.72 5.04
C GLY A 259 1.87 -4.46 4.93
N GLY A 260 0.85 -4.33 5.71
CA GLY A 260 0.00 -3.13 5.67
C GLY A 260 -0.84 -2.97 6.92
N LEU A 261 -1.40 -1.80 7.09
CA LEU A 261 -2.36 -1.51 8.14
C LEU A 261 -3.44 -2.59 8.20
N ALA A 262 -3.79 -3.05 9.39
CA ALA A 262 -4.92 -3.96 9.59
C ALA A 262 -6.15 -3.21 10.07
N ALA A 263 -7.35 -3.70 9.75
CA ALA A 263 -8.60 -3.18 10.27
C ALA A 263 -9.39 -4.27 10.98
N GLY A 264 -9.81 -3.98 12.20
CA GLY A 264 -10.74 -4.82 12.94
C GLY A 264 -12.20 -4.66 12.48
N PRO A 265 -13.12 -5.55 12.92
CA PRO A 265 -14.54 -5.52 12.53
C PRO A 265 -15.24 -4.19 12.84
N GLY A 266 -14.82 -3.50 13.91
CA GLY A 266 -15.32 -2.17 14.29
C GLY A 266 -14.84 -1.02 13.42
N GLY A 267 -13.84 -1.27 12.56
CA GLY A 267 -13.23 -0.24 11.70
C GLY A 267 -12.03 0.45 12.34
N ASN A 268 -11.61 0.07 13.54
CA ASN A 268 -10.35 0.54 14.12
C ASN A 268 -9.18 0.01 13.31
N ILE A 269 -8.15 0.86 13.17
CA ILE A 269 -6.93 0.55 12.42
C ILE A 269 -5.83 0.15 13.40
N PHE A 270 -5.05 -0.84 13.03
CA PHE A 270 -3.92 -1.33 13.80
C PHE A 270 -2.66 -1.23 12.96
N LEU A 271 -1.59 -0.75 13.58
CA LEU A 271 -0.29 -0.56 12.93
C LEU A 271 0.85 -0.68 13.96
N GLN A 272 2.06 -0.73 13.43
CA GLN A 272 3.30 -0.67 14.19
C GLN A 272 4.15 0.47 13.65
N THR A 273 4.81 1.18 14.56
CA THR A 273 5.81 2.20 14.23
C THR A 273 7.21 1.64 14.51
N GLY A 274 8.18 2.06 13.75
CA GLY A 274 9.59 1.73 13.98
C GLY A 274 10.27 2.70 14.93
N ASN A 275 11.59 2.68 14.90
CA ASN A 275 12.46 3.55 15.71
C ASN A 275 11.98 5.00 15.68
N GLY A 276 12.02 5.66 16.84
CA GLY A 276 11.60 7.04 16.92
C GLY A 276 11.32 7.52 18.34
N THR A 277 11.04 8.80 18.45
CA THR A 277 10.72 9.43 19.72
C THR A 277 9.48 8.82 20.34
N PHE A 278 9.57 8.49 21.63
CA PHE A 278 8.43 8.02 22.42
C PHE A 278 8.28 8.84 23.69
N ASP A 279 7.15 9.52 23.85
CA ASP A 279 6.82 10.29 25.05
C ASP A 279 5.35 10.14 25.48
N ALA A 280 4.56 9.32 24.77
CA ALA A 280 3.12 9.15 25.02
C ALA A 280 2.77 8.64 26.44
N ASN A 281 3.74 8.11 27.17
CA ASN A 281 3.61 7.73 28.58
C ASN A 281 3.75 8.93 29.54
N THR A 282 4.04 10.12 29.03
CA THR A 282 4.16 11.35 29.83
C THR A 282 2.92 12.23 29.66
N ILE A 283 2.71 13.17 30.58
CA ILE A 283 1.54 14.09 30.51
C ILE A 283 1.73 15.02 29.30
N GLY A 284 0.81 14.88 28.32
CA GLY A 284 0.81 15.69 27.11
C GLY A 284 1.72 15.16 26.00
N GLY A 285 2.38 14.01 26.19
CA GLY A 285 3.14 13.32 25.16
C GLY A 285 2.24 12.79 24.05
N VAL A 286 2.73 12.86 22.82
CA VAL A 286 2.00 12.48 21.60
C VAL A 286 2.86 11.74 20.58
N ASP A 287 4.11 11.44 20.93
CA ASP A 287 5.06 10.74 20.09
C ASP A 287 5.08 9.24 20.39
N TYR A 288 4.99 8.41 19.37
CA TYR A 288 4.72 6.98 19.44
C TYR A 288 5.76 6.14 18.66
N GLY A 289 7.05 6.43 18.79
CA GLY A 289 8.09 5.54 18.25
C GLY A 289 8.05 4.15 18.89
N ASP A 290 8.43 3.11 18.15
CA ASP A 290 8.47 1.71 18.57
C ASP A 290 7.18 1.22 19.25
N SER A 291 6.05 1.52 18.68
CA SER A 291 4.75 1.27 19.30
C SER A 291 3.80 0.45 18.42
N PHE A 292 2.99 -0.39 19.05
CA PHE A 292 1.76 -0.90 18.45
C PHE A 292 0.64 0.10 18.71
N LEU A 293 -0.02 0.56 17.66
CA LEU A 293 -1.09 1.54 17.77
C LEU A 293 -2.43 0.96 17.35
N LYS A 294 -3.47 1.34 18.11
CA LYS A 294 -4.86 1.20 17.72
C LYS A 294 -5.45 2.58 17.49
N LEU A 295 -5.82 2.86 16.25
CA LEU A 295 -6.42 4.14 15.87
C LEU A 295 -7.94 4.02 15.72
N SER A 296 -8.68 5.03 16.20
CA SER A 296 -10.04 5.29 15.74
C SER A 296 -9.99 5.81 14.30
N ALA A 297 -10.94 5.37 13.49
CA ALA A 297 -11.19 5.94 12.15
C ALA A 297 -12.50 6.73 12.09
N THR A 298 -13.09 7.06 13.24
CA THR A 298 -14.35 7.81 13.32
C THR A 298 -14.03 9.29 13.52
N GLY A 299 -14.43 10.13 12.55
CA GLY A 299 -14.19 11.56 12.61
C GLY A 299 -12.73 11.99 12.41
N GLY A 300 -11.94 11.17 11.77
CA GLY A 300 -10.50 11.33 11.58
C GLY A 300 -9.71 10.16 12.18
N LEU A 301 -8.39 10.33 12.32
CA LEU A 301 -7.53 9.36 12.99
C LEU A 301 -7.10 9.88 14.36
N SER A 302 -7.29 9.07 15.40
CA SER A 302 -6.83 9.37 16.76
C SER A 302 -6.43 8.08 17.47
N VAL A 303 -5.40 8.15 18.33
CA VAL A 303 -4.95 7.01 19.10
C VAL A 303 -6.00 6.67 20.16
N LEU A 304 -6.47 5.42 20.15
CA LEU A 304 -7.38 4.87 21.15
C LEU A 304 -6.63 4.07 22.21
N ASP A 305 -5.54 3.45 21.80
CA ASP A 305 -4.76 2.56 22.65
C ASP A 305 -3.39 2.35 22.02
N TYR A 306 -2.38 2.08 22.84
CA TYR A 306 -1.04 1.76 22.37
C TYR A 306 -0.34 0.78 23.33
N PHE A 307 0.66 0.12 22.78
CA PHE A 307 1.63 -0.65 23.56
C PHE A 307 3.03 -0.29 23.03
N THR A 308 3.91 0.08 23.96
CA THR A 308 5.33 0.34 23.69
C THR A 308 6.15 -0.52 24.64
N PRO A 309 7.20 -1.22 24.18
CA PRO A 309 8.09 -1.98 25.05
C PRO A 309 8.73 -1.11 26.13
N ASP A 310 8.92 -1.65 27.31
CA ASP A 310 9.54 -0.94 28.45
C ASP A 310 11.02 -0.59 28.20
N ASN A 311 11.67 -1.29 27.27
CA ASN A 311 13.03 -1.06 26.82
C ASN A 311 13.12 -0.27 25.49
N GLN A 312 12.09 0.49 25.14
CA GLN A 312 11.99 1.23 23.86
C GLN A 312 13.27 2.05 23.55
N ALA A 313 13.78 2.81 24.50
CA ALA A 313 15.01 3.60 24.30
C ALA A 313 16.25 2.73 23.95
N THR A 314 16.27 1.47 24.37
CA THR A 314 17.34 0.53 23.97
C THR A 314 17.09 0.01 22.56
N LEU A 315 15.83 -0.30 22.19
CA LEU A 315 15.48 -0.74 20.84
C LEU A 315 15.83 0.34 19.82
N ASP A 316 15.40 1.58 20.07
CA ASP A 316 15.70 2.76 19.26
C ASP A 316 17.21 2.95 19.07
N SER A 317 18.00 2.93 20.19
CA SER A 317 19.46 3.13 20.12
C SER A 317 20.21 2.02 19.38
N LEU A 318 19.65 0.83 19.25
CA LEU A 318 20.24 -0.33 18.59
C LEU A 318 19.65 -0.57 17.20
N ASP A 319 18.78 0.31 16.71
CA ASP A 319 18.09 0.18 15.43
C ASP A 319 17.33 -1.18 15.32
N LEU A 320 16.58 -1.49 16.35
CA LEU A 320 15.77 -2.71 16.47
C LEU A 320 14.30 -2.38 16.36
N ASP A 321 13.87 -2.08 15.15
CA ASP A 321 12.47 -1.74 14.84
C ASP A 321 11.47 -2.76 15.40
N LEU A 322 10.39 -2.23 15.96
CA LEU A 322 9.23 -3.03 16.30
C LEU A 322 8.41 -3.28 15.02
N GLY A 323 8.53 -4.46 14.43
CA GLY A 323 7.68 -4.86 13.31
C GLY A 323 8.08 -4.33 11.92
N SER A 324 9.34 -4.23 11.66
CA SER A 324 9.89 -4.00 10.31
C SER A 324 9.84 -5.26 9.42
#